data_a87310032730733e42779447ae3229f2
#
_entry.id   a87310032730733e42779447ae3229f2
#
_cell.length_a   1.000
_cell.length_b   1.000
_cell.length_c   1.000
_cell.angle_alpha   90.00
_cell.angle_beta   90.00
_cell.angle_gamma   90.00
#
_symmetry.space_group_name_H-M   'P 1'
#
loop_
_entity.id
_entity.type
_entity.pdbx_description
1 polymer ?
#
loop_
_entity_poly.entity_id
_entity_poly.type
_entity_poly.pdbx_seq_one_letter_code
_entity_poly.pdbx_strand_id
1 'polypeptide(L)'
;VIVCPEANKNKMIWFNDPNWTYEDFFFNEFVPYIESHYRVLTDKSNRSLAGFSMGGGGSVVYGVHHPEKFNMVYAMSSYLRRQPLEFLKNDPLGEWRQTVVERNNPIKYVAACQQTKINDMNTVRWFIDCGDDDFTLEGNMDLIKTFRSRGVRYQFRVKDGNHNWEYWRPALVEAIKNAFINK
;
A
#
# COMPACT_ATOMS: atom_id res chain seq x y z
N VAL A 1 -18.39 1.13 -5.22
CA VAL A 1 -18.33 0.28 -4.01
C VAL A 1 -17.00 0.55 -3.33
N ILE A 2 -16.98 0.66 -1.99
CA ILE A 2 -15.79 0.71 -1.15
C ILE A 2 -15.81 -0.55 -0.30
N VAL A 3 -14.68 -1.23 -0.21
CA VAL A 3 -14.53 -2.47 0.55
C VAL A 3 -13.30 -2.36 1.45
N CYS A 4 -13.48 -2.68 2.74
CA CYS A 4 -12.42 -2.60 3.74
C CYS A 4 -12.18 -4.02 4.31
N PRO A 5 -11.23 -4.77 3.75
CA PRO A 5 -10.92 -6.10 4.29
C PRO A 5 -10.17 -6.02 5.61
N GLU A 6 -10.43 -6.97 6.51
CA GLU A 6 -9.68 -7.14 7.74
C GLU A 6 -8.36 -7.88 7.47
N ALA A 7 -7.22 -7.29 7.77
CA ALA A 7 -5.91 -7.88 7.51
C ALA A 7 -5.02 -8.03 8.75
N ASN A 8 -5.47 -7.57 9.92
CA ASN A 8 -4.62 -7.53 11.10
C ASN A 8 -5.01 -8.57 12.17
N LYS A 9 -5.77 -9.56 11.81
CA LYS A 9 -6.13 -10.65 12.73
C LYS A 9 -4.85 -11.40 13.14
N ASN A 10 -4.68 -11.63 14.41
CA ASN A 10 -3.52 -12.33 15.00
C ASN A 10 -2.15 -11.66 14.68
N LYS A 11 -2.10 -10.33 14.58
CA LYS A 11 -0.89 -9.57 14.23
C LYS A 11 -0.34 -9.90 12.84
N MET A 12 -1.16 -10.52 11.99
CA MET A 12 -0.80 -10.78 10.60
C MET A 12 -0.89 -9.50 9.79
N ILE A 13 -0.16 -9.48 8.69
CA ILE A 13 -0.04 -8.36 7.79
C ILE A 13 -0.46 -8.78 6.40
N TRP A 14 -0.48 -7.85 5.47
CA TRP A 14 -0.96 -7.97 4.09
C TRP A 14 -0.27 -9.06 3.24
N PHE A 15 0.73 -9.76 3.77
CA PHE A 15 1.58 -10.69 3.02
C PHE A 15 1.28 -12.13 3.39
N ASN A 16 1.76 -13.05 2.54
CA ASN A 16 1.73 -14.47 2.86
C ASN A 16 2.75 -14.80 3.96
N ASP A 17 2.31 -15.61 4.90
CA ASP A 17 3.05 -16.17 6.03
C ASP A 17 2.77 -17.69 6.04
N PRO A 18 3.58 -18.57 6.58
CA PRO A 18 3.34 -20.02 6.57
C PRO A 18 1.98 -20.46 7.07
N ASN A 19 1.40 -19.69 7.99
CA ASN A 19 0.09 -19.99 8.59
C ASN A 19 -0.99 -18.98 8.18
N TRP A 20 -0.70 -18.10 7.20
CA TRP A 20 -1.58 -17.03 6.82
C TRP A 20 -1.30 -16.55 5.40
N THR A 21 -1.99 -17.07 4.43
CA THR A 21 -1.82 -16.75 3.00
C THR A 21 -2.73 -15.59 2.58
N TYR A 22 -2.55 -14.42 3.22
CA TYR A 22 -3.47 -13.29 3.04
C TYR A 22 -3.41 -12.67 1.64
N GLU A 23 -2.23 -12.54 1.06
CA GLU A 23 -2.08 -11.99 -0.29
C GLU A 23 -2.77 -12.91 -1.32
N ASP A 24 -2.59 -14.22 -1.19
CA ASP A 24 -3.28 -15.20 -2.04
C ASP A 24 -4.81 -15.14 -1.84
N PHE A 25 -5.28 -15.10 -0.60
CA PHE A 25 -6.69 -14.90 -0.30
C PHE A 25 -7.22 -13.61 -0.93
N PHE A 26 -6.49 -12.50 -0.80
CA PHE A 26 -6.93 -11.20 -1.32
C PHE A 26 -7.12 -11.23 -2.84
N PHE A 27 -6.16 -11.78 -3.58
CA PHE A 27 -6.20 -11.76 -5.05
C PHE A 27 -6.97 -12.92 -5.68
N ASN A 28 -7.01 -14.08 -5.04
CA ASN A 28 -7.58 -15.29 -5.62
C ASN A 28 -9.01 -15.59 -5.12
N GLU A 29 -9.39 -15.02 -3.96
CA GLU A 29 -10.71 -15.28 -3.36
C GLU A 29 -11.47 -13.99 -3.11
N PHE A 30 -10.92 -13.05 -2.34
CA PHE A 30 -11.63 -11.86 -1.89
C PHE A 30 -12.03 -10.92 -3.05
N VAL A 31 -11.09 -10.54 -3.90
CA VAL A 31 -11.39 -9.67 -5.06
C VAL A 31 -12.38 -10.35 -6.01
N PRO A 32 -12.19 -11.62 -6.45
CA PRO A 32 -13.18 -12.33 -7.26
C PRO A 32 -14.55 -12.45 -6.60
N TYR A 33 -14.60 -12.69 -5.28
CA TYR A 33 -15.87 -12.73 -4.54
C TYR A 33 -16.62 -11.39 -4.66
N ILE A 34 -15.94 -10.28 -4.37
CA ILE A 34 -16.55 -8.95 -4.49
C ILE A 34 -17.04 -8.70 -5.93
N GLU A 35 -16.24 -9.02 -6.91
CA GLU A 35 -16.56 -8.79 -8.32
C GLU A 35 -17.74 -9.63 -8.83
N SER A 36 -17.94 -10.82 -8.27
CA SER A 36 -19.06 -11.71 -8.64
C SER A 36 -20.35 -11.43 -7.88
N HIS A 37 -20.29 -10.83 -6.68
CA HIS A 37 -21.46 -10.62 -5.82
C HIS A 37 -21.98 -9.17 -5.83
N TYR A 38 -21.17 -8.22 -6.25
CA TYR A 38 -21.56 -6.82 -6.27
C TYR A 38 -21.50 -6.25 -7.68
N ARG A 39 -22.38 -5.33 -7.99
CA ARG A 39 -22.39 -4.66 -9.28
C ARG A 39 -21.24 -3.66 -9.37
N VAL A 40 -20.10 -4.13 -9.79
CA VAL A 40 -18.85 -3.37 -9.96
C VAL A 40 -18.29 -3.54 -11.37
N LEU A 41 -17.46 -2.60 -11.79
CA LEU A 41 -16.65 -2.72 -13.00
C LEU A 41 -15.32 -3.40 -12.64
N THR A 42 -14.99 -4.48 -13.32
CA THR A 42 -13.88 -5.38 -12.98
C THR A 42 -12.56 -5.03 -13.66
N ASP A 43 -12.59 -4.08 -14.58
CA ASP A 43 -11.38 -3.62 -15.28
C ASP A 43 -10.40 -2.92 -14.34
N LYS A 44 -9.12 -3.03 -14.63
CA LYS A 44 -8.05 -2.29 -13.95
C LYS A 44 -8.36 -0.80 -13.80
N SER A 45 -8.91 -0.17 -14.86
CA SER A 45 -9.25 1.26 -14.88
C SER A 45 -10.25 1.67 -13.80
N ASN A 46 -10.98 0.71 -13.24
CA ASN A 46 -12.01 0.92 -12.22
C ASN A 46 -11.62 0.40 -10.83
N ARG A 47 -10.41 -0.16 -10.68
CA ARG A 47 -9.95 -0.70 -9.40
C ARG A 47 -8.85 0.19 -8.81
N SER A 48 -9.07 0.65 -7.59
CA SER A 48 -8.13 1.51 -6.86
C SER A 48 -7.85 0.94 -5.47
N LEU A 49 -6.66 1.18 -4.98
CA LEU A 49 -6.29 0.94 -3.59
C LEU A 49 -6.18 2.26 -2.84
N ALA A 50 -6.64 2.29 -1.61
CA ALA A 50 -6.37 3.37 -0.69
C ALA A 50 -6.18 2.82 0.73
N GLY A 51 -5.31 3.43 1.51
CA GLY A 51 -5.09 3.03 2.89
C GLY A 51 -4.27 4.05 3.67
N PHE A 52 -4.37 3.98 4.99
CA PHE A 52 -3.55 4.78 5.89
C PHE A 52 -2.74 3.89 6.82
N SER A 53 -1.62 4.38 7.33
CA SER A 53 -0.72 3.67 8.24
C SER A 53 -0.29 2.30 7.67
N MET A 54 -0.59 1.21 8.36
CA MET A 54 -0.35 -0.15 7.83
C MET A 54 -1.08 -0.41 6.51
N GLY A 55 -2.34 0.06 6.37
CA GLY A 55 -3.09 -0.05 5.12
C GLY A 55 -2.49 0.78 3.99
N GLY A 56 -1.85 1.90 4.29
CA GLY A 56 -1.06 2.68 3.35
C GLY A 56 0.15 1.89 2.84
N GLY A 57 0.90 1.27 3.75
CA GLY A 57 2.01 0.38 3.42
C GLY A 57 1.57 -0.81 2.56
N GLY A 58 0.48 -1.49 2.95
CA GLY A 58 -0.10 -2.60 2.18
C GLY A 58 -0.54 -2.18 0.78
N SER A 59 -1.16 -0.99 0.66
CA SER A 59 -1.56 -0.44 -0.65
C SER A 59 -0.34 -0.18 -1.56
N VAL A 60 0.76 0.33 -1.00
CA VAL A 60 2.00 0.51 -1.76
C VAL A 60 2.56 -0.83 -2.22
N VAL A 61 2.66 -1.82 -1.32
CA VAL A 61 3.19 -3.15 -1.65
C VAL A 61 2.37 -3.81 -2.76
N TYR A 62 1.05 -3.86 -2.61
CA TYR A 62 0.18 -4.47 -3.63
C TYR A 62 0.24 -3.72 -4.96
N GLY A 63 0.34 -2.39 -4.91
CA GLY A 63 0.46 -1.60 -6.12
C GLY A 63 1.78 -1.82 -6.87
N VAL A 64 2.92 -2.01 -6.18
CA VAL A 64 4.21 -2.27 -6.85
C VAL A 64 4.34 -3.71 -7.29
N HIS A 65 3.74 -4.68 -6.57
CA HIS A 65 3.75 -6.09 -6.94
C HIS A 65 2.79 -6.38 -8.11
N HIS A 66 1.59 -5.77 -8.09
CA HIS A 66 0.49 -6.04 -9.03
C HIS A 66 0.00 -4.77 -9.74
N PRO A 67 0.88 -4.00 -10.40
CA PRO A 67 0.49 -2.76 -11.07
C PRO A 67 -0.50 -2.99 -12.21
N GLU A 68 -0.56 -4.21 -12.75
CA GLU A 68 -1.52 -4.63 -13.76
C GLU A 68 -2.98 -4.70 -13.25
N LYS A 69 -3.17 -4.72 -11.93
CA LYS A 69 -4.50 -4.87 -11.30
C LYS A 69 -5.16 -3.55 -10.91
N PHE A 70 -4.40 -2.47 -10.81
CA PHE A 70 -4.89 -1.20 -10.23
C PHE A 70 -4.61 0.00 -11.11
N ASN A 71 -5.60 0.89 -11.18
CA ASN A 71 -5.47 2.19 -11.83
C ASN A 71 -4.83 3.25 -10.91
N MET A 72 -5.08 3.12 -9.59
CA MET A 72 -4.65 4.13 -8.62
C MET A 72 -4.25 3.46 -7.30
N VAL A 73 -3.22 4.02 -6.68
CA VAL A 73 -2.85 3.79 -5.28
C VAL A 73 -2.83 5.14 -4.58
N TYR A 74 -3.60 5.28 -3.50
CA TYR A 74 -3.58 6.45 -2.62
C TYR A 74 -3.15 6.00 -1.21
N ALA A 75 -1.92 6.30 -0.84
CA ALA A 75 -1.30 5.84 0.37
C ALA A 75 -1.08 7.01 1.34
N MET A 76 -1.74 6.96 2.49
CA MET A 76 -1.72 8.01 3.51
C MET A 76 -0.88 7.56 4.70
N SER A 77 0.07 8.38 5.13
CA SER A 77 0.91 8.10 6.32
C SER A 77 1.42 6.66 6.31
N SER A 78 1.94 6.21 5.17
CA SER A 78 2.24 4.80 4.93
C SER A 78 3.28 4.29 5.91
N TYR A 79 2.94 3.21 6.63
CA TYR A 79 3.91 2.54 7.48
C TYR A 79 4.87 1.69 6.62
N LEU A 80 5.91 2.36 6.13
CA LEU A 80 7.00 1.77 5.35
C LEU A 80 8.21 1.58 6.24
N ARG A 81 8.63 0.34 6.41
CA ARG A 81 9.56 -0.02 7.47
C ARG A 81 10.99 0.34 7.15
N ARG A 82 11.62 1.00 8.09
CA ARG A 82 13.06 1.30 8.09
C ARG A 82 13.84 0.42 9.07
N GLN A 83 13.16 -0.14 10.08
CA GLN A 83 13.77 -0.90 11.17
C GLN A 83 12.97 -2.16 11.52
N PRO A 84 13.58 -3.14 12.21
CA PRO A 84 12.88 -4.29 12.72
C PRO A 84 11.68 -3.91 13.60
N LEU A 85 10.69 -4.77 13.63
CA LEU A 85 9.47 -4.54 14.40
C LEU A 85 9.67 -4.94 15.85
N GLU A 86 9.68 -3.96 16.74
CA GLU A 86 9.81 -4.18 18.18
C GLU A 86 8.75 -5.14 18.74
N PHE A 87 7.52 -5.05 18.26
CA PHE A 87 6.44 -5.92 18.73
C PHE A 87 6.59 -7.39 18.31
N LEU A 88 7.50 -7.72 17.41
CA LEU A 88 7.83 -9.09 17.00
C LEU A 88 8.95 -9.71 17.84
N LYS A 89 9.65 -8.97 18.69
CA LYS A 89 10.79 -9.48 19.47
C LYS A 89 10.44 -10.69 20.34
N ASN A 90 9.23 -10.74 20.90
CA ASN A 90 8.76 -11.80 21.77
C ASN A 90 7.74 -12.72 21.08
N ASP A 91 7.60 -12.63 19.79
CA ASP A 91 6.70 -13.49 19.01
C ASP A 91 7.46 -14.75 18.60
N PRO A 92 6.92 -15.96 18.84
CA PRO A 92 7.57 -17.22 18.43
C PRO A 92 7.88 -17.30 16.93
N LEU A 93 7.13 -16.56 16.10
CA LEU A 93 7.34 -16.42 14.65
C LEU A 93 7.97 -15.08 14.26
N GLY A 94 8.53 -14.35 15.23
CA GLY A 94 9.00 -12.99 15.04
C GLY A 94 10.07 -12.86 13.95
N GLU A 95 11.08 -13.70 13.97
CA GLU A 95 12.15 -13.72 12.96
C GLU A 95 11.60 -14.03 11.55
N TRP A 96 10.71 -14.99 11.48
CA TRP A 96 10.05 -15.33 10.21
C TRP A 96 9.23 -14.14 9.69
N ARG A 97 8.39 -13.55 10.51
CA ARG A 97 7.56 -12.40 10.13
C ARG A 97 8.44 -11.22 9.70
N GLN A 98 9.52 -10.97 10.41
CA GLN A 98 10.48 -9.94 10.03
C GLN A 98 11.06 -10.22 8.62
N THR A 99 11.40 -11.48 8.35
CA THR A 99 11.90 -11.89 7.03
C THR A 99 10.85 -11.67 5.92
N VAL A 100 9.58 -12.03 6.17
CA VAL A 100 8.49 -11.80 5.23
C VAL A 100 8.32 -10.32 4.92
N VAL A 101 8.38 -9.48 5.94
CA VAL A 101 8.27 -8.02 5.80
C VAL A 101 9.44 -7.44 5.02
N GLU A 102 10.64 -7.87 5.32
CA GLU A 102 11.84 -7.41 4.60
C GLU A 102 11.81 -7.82 3.13
N ARG A 103 11.33 -9.03 2.84
CA ARG A 103 11.16 -9.52 1.47
C ARG A 103 10.16 -8.68 0.68
N ASN A 104 9.10 -8.24 1.35
CA ASN A 104 8.03 -7.43 0.74
C ASN A 104 8.23 -5.92 0.91
N ASN A 105 9.44 -5.48 1.29
CA ASN A 105 9.74 -4.06 1.43
C ASN A 105 9.65 -3.36 0.05
N PRO A 106 8.68 -2.46 -0.16
CA PRO A 106 8.42 -1.88 -1.48
C PRO A 106 9.57 -0.98 -1.96
N ILE A 107 10.30 -0.36 -1.04
CA ILE A 107 11.45 0.50 -1.38
C ILE A 107 12.57 -0.36 -1.99
N LYS A 108 12.91 -1.48 -1.32
CA LYS A 108 13.91 -2.42 -1.82
C LYS A 108 13.45 -3.07 -3.13
N TYR A 109 12.18 -3.46 -3.20
CA TYR A 109 11.61 -4.05 -4.41
C TYR A 109 11.73 -3.11 -5.61
N VAL A 110 11.27 -1.87 -5.49
CA VAL A 110 11.34 -0.88 -6.58
C VAL A 110 12.78 -0.55 -6.95
N ALA A 111 13.69 -0.46 -5.98
CA ALA A 111 15.11 -0.22 -6.25
C ALA A 111 15.75 -1.31 -7.12
N ALA A 112 15.34 -2.57 -6.93
CA ALA A 112 15.94 -3.75 -7.55
C ALA A 112 15.19 -4.28 -8.79
N CYS A 113 13.93 -3.92 -9.01
CA CYS A 113 13.12 -4.50 -10.08
C CYS A 113 13.61 -4.06 -11.49
N GLN A 114 13.23 -4.84 -12.50
CA GLN A 114 13.56 -4.55 -13.90
C GLN A 114 12.78 -3.35 -14.44
N GLN A 115 13.29 -2.72 -15.51
CA GLN A 115 12.66 -1.55 -16.12
C GLN A 115 11.25 -1.85 -16.65
N THR A 116 10.98 -3.06 -17.10
CA THR A 116 9.62 -3.47 -17.51
C THR A 116 8.60 -3.28 -16.39
N LYS A 117 8.96 -3.67 -15.15
CA LYS A 117 8.09 -3.48 -13.98
C LYS A 117 7.90 -2.00 -13.62
N ILE A 118 8.93 -1.18 -13.81
CA ILE A 118 8.83 0.28 -13.66
C ILE A 118 7.84 0.86 -14.69
N ASN A 119 7.88 0.38 -15.93
CA ASN A 119 6.94 0.81 -16.96
C ASN A 119 5.49 0.43 -16.58
N ASP A 120 5.28 -0.76 -16.02
CA ASP A 120 3.97 -1.18 -15.51
C ASP A 120 3.50 -0.31 -14.34
N MET A 121 4.39 0.01 -13.39
CA MET A 121 4.08 0.93 -12.29
C MET A 121 3.69 2.33 -12.81
N ASN A 122 4.22 2.77 -13.95
CA ASN A 122 3.86 4.04 -14.56
C ASN A 122 2.48 4.04 -15.22
N THR A 123 1.79 2.90 -15.26
CA THR A 123 0.37 2.80 -15.65
C THR A 123 -0.57 2.98 -14.46
N VAL A 124 -0.02 3.12 -13.24
CA VAL A 124 -0.75 3.38 -11.98
C VAL A 124 -0.58 4.85 -11.61
N ARG A 125 -1.64 5.47 -11.15
CA ARG A 125 -1.60 6.82 -10.57
C ARG A 125 -1.25 6.71 -9.08
N TRP A 126 -0.07 7.16 -8.72
CA TRP A 126 0.44 7.10 -7.35
C TRP A 126 0.22 8.42 -6.62
N PHE A 127 -0.46 8.33 -5.49
CA PHE A 127 -0.64 9.44 -4.54
C PHE A 127 -0.08 8.99 -3.19
N ILE A 128 0.92 9.70 -2.72
CA ILE A 128 1.52 9.51 -1.41
C ILE A 128 1.26 10.78 -0.60
N ASP A 129 0.66 10.64 0.57
CA ASP A 129 0.21 11.77 1.40
C ASP A 129 0.65 11.51 2.86
N CYS A 130 1.31 12.47 3.52
CA CYS A 130 1.85 12.29 4.86
C CYS A 130 1.87 13.63 5.61
N GLY A 131 1.59 13.60 6.91
CA GLY A 131 1.79 14.76 7.77
C GLY A 131 3.27 15.06 7.99
N ASP A 132 3.62 16.32 8.21
CA ASP A 132 5.00 16.75 8.48
C ASP A 132 5.49 16.34 9.87
N ASP A 133 4.57 16.22 10.84
CA ASP A 133 4.84 15.70 12.19
C ASP A 133 4.59 14.19 12.33
N ASP A 134 4.31 13.50 11.24
CA ASP A 134 4.01 12.06 11.25
C ASP A 134 5.31 11.25 11.31
N PHE A 135 5.43 10.34 12.28
CA PHE A 135 6.60 9.46 12.44
C PHE A 135 6.87 8.56 11.21
N THR A 136 5.90 8.43 10.31
CA THR A 136 6.05 7.67 9.06
C THR A 136 6.63 8.51 7.93
N LEU A 137 6.80 9.82 8.09
CA LEU A 137 7.23 10.74 7.04
C LEU A 137 8.54 10.30 6.38
N GLU A 138 9.54 9.95 7.18
CA GLU A 138 10.86 9.54 6.68
C GLU A 138 10.78 8.31 5.75
N GLY A 139 9.95 7.31 6.12
CA GLY A 139 9.72 6.12 5.28
C GLY A 139 9.05 6.47 3.95
N ASN A 140 8.08 7.39 3.99
CA ASN A 140 7.42 7.88 2.77
C ASN A 140 8.38 8.70 1.90
N MET A 141 9.24 9.51 2.49
CA MET A 141 10.30 10.22 1.75
C MET A 141 11.30 9.27 1.07
N ASP A 142 11.69 8.17 1.75
CA ASP A 142 12.57 7.16 1.16
C ASP A 142 11.92 6.45 -0.03
N LEU A 143 10.61 6.14 0.05
CA LEU A 143 9.85 5.64 -1.09
C LEU A 143 9.88 6.63 -2.26
N ILE A 144 9.64 7.92 -1.99
CA ILE A 144 9.61 8.97 -3.02
C ILE A 144 10.99 9.15 -3.68
N LYS A 145 12.07 9.14 -2.89
CA LYS A 145 13.44 9.16 -3.43
C LYS A 145 13.68 7.98 -4.38
N THR A 146 13.22 6.80 -3.98
CA THR A 146 13.34 5.58 -4.80
C THR A 146 12.48 5.66 -6.06
N PHE A 147 11.23 6.06 -5.95
CA PHE A 147 10.36 6.28 -7.11
C PHE A 147 11.01 7.25 -8.11
N ARG A 148 11.51 8.38 -7.61
CA ARG A 148 12.18 9.40 -8.43
C ARG A 148 13.43 8.85 -9.13
N SER A 149 14.28 8.15 -8.40
CA SER A 149 15.53 7.59 -8.97
C SER A 149 15.28 6.51 -10.02
N ARG A 150 14.15 5.82 -9.93
CA ARG A 150 13.74 4.76 -10.86
C ARG A 150 12.82 5.25 -11.98
N GLY A 151 12.40 6.51 -11.97
CA GLY A 151 11.50 7.07 -12.97
C GLY A 151 10.04 6.66 -12.83
N VAL A 152 9.60 6.28 -11.63
CA VAL A 152 8.17 6.07 -11.32
C VAL A 152 7.51 7.43 -11.15
N ARG A 153 6.39 7.66 -11.82
CA ARG A 153 5.60 8.90 -11.71
C ARG A 153 4.71 8.86 -10.48
N TYR A 154 4.67 9.93 -9.71
CA TYR A 154 3.89 10.03 -8.47
C TYR A 154 3.46 11.46 -8.18
N GLN A 155 2.51 11.61 -7.27
CA GLN A 155 2.23 12.86 -6.57
C GLN A 155 2.52 12.66 -5.09
N PHE A 156 3.36 13.51 -4.51
CA PHE A 156 3.67 13.51 -3.08
C PHE A 156 3.15 14.79 -2.45
N ARG A 157 2.42 14.64 -1.35
CA ARG A 157 1.86 15.74 -0.58
C ARG A 157 2.31 15.63 0.86
N VAL A 158 2.89 16.71 1.38
CA VAL A 158 3.17 16.88 2.80
C VAL A 158 2.38 18.09 3.27
N LYS A 159 1.64 17.92 4.35
CA LYS A 159 0.82 18.98 4.95
C LYS A 159 1.03 18.94 6.45
N ASP A 160 0.74 20.09 7.10
CA ASP A 160 0.67 20.17 8.54
C ASP A 160 -0.23 19.08 9.13
N GLY A 161 0.30 18.29 10.06
CA GLY A 161 -0.43 17.23 10.74
C GLY A 161 0.39 16.01 11.14
N ASN A 162 -0.29 15.12 11.86
CA ASN A 162 0.31 14.00 12.56
C ASN A 162 -0.36 12.67 12.18
N HIS A 163 0.10 11.56 12.77
CA HIS A 163 -0.42 10.20 12.54
C HIS A 163 -1.78 9.98 13.22
N ASN A 164 -2.82 10.64 12.76
CA ASN A 164 -4.14 10.62 13.38
C ASN A 164 -5.30 10.83 12.40
N TRP A 165 -6.52 10.64 12.90
CA TRP A 165 -7.74 10.80 12.13
C TRP A 165 -8.04 12.24 11.67
N GLU A 166 -7.49 13.23 12.32
CA GLU A 166 -7.65 14.63 11.91
C GLU A 166 -6.96 14.86 10.56
N TYR A 167 -5.79 14.23 10.38
CA TYR A 167 -5.08 14.22 9.11
C TYR A 167 -5.74 13.31 8.06
N TRP A 168 -6.11 12.09 8.43
CA TRP A 168 -6.58 11.10 7.45
C TRP A 168 -7.99 11.36 6.91
N ARG A 169 -8.91 11.97 7.67
CA ARG A 169 -10.27 12.26 7.19
C ARG A 169 -10.28 13.10 5.91
N PRO A 170 -9.65 14.28 5.85
CA PRO A 170 -9.60 15.07 4.62
C PRO A 170 -8.82 14.36 3.50
N ALA A 171 -7.73 13.63 3.82
CA ALA A 171 -6.96 12.87 2.85
C ALA A 171 -7.78 11.73 2.22
N LEU A 172 -8.64 11.05 3.01
CA LEU A 172 -9.56 10.04 2.50
C LEU A 172 -10.58 10.61 1.51
N VAL A 173 -11.09 11.81 1.76
CA VAL A 173 -11.98 12.51 0.80
C VAL A 173 -11.25 12.73 -0.53
N GLU A 174 -10.00 13.16 -0.49
CA GLU A 174 -9.19 13.34 -1.69
C GLU A 174 -8.91 12.00 -2.41
N ALA A 175 -8.66 10.92 -1.65
CA ALA A 175 -8.51 9.59 -2.22
C ALA A 175 -9.78 9.14 -2.98
N ILE A 176 -10.96 9.34 -2.38
CA ILE A 176 -12.25 9.02 -3.00
C ILE A 176 -12.48 9.86 -4.26
N LYS A 177 -12.24 11.17 -4.20
CA LYS A 177 -12.36 12.06 -5.39
C LYS A 177 -11.47 11.58 -6.53
N ASN A 178 -10.21 11.26 -6.25
CA ASN A 178 -9.29 10.78 -7.28
C ASN A 178 -9.67 9.39 -7.83
N ALA A 179 -10.28 8.54 -7.01
CA ALA A 179 -10.74 7.22 -7.46
C ALA A 179 -11.96 7.29 -8.39
N PHE A 180 -12.90 8.20 -8.12
CA PHE A 180 -14.23 8.19 -8.78
C PHE A 180 -14.49 9.37 -9.71
N ILE A 181 -13.91 10.53 -9.47
CA ILE A 181 -14.22 11.77 -10.18
C ILE A 181 -13.11 12.14 -11.17
N ASN A 182 -11.87 12.07 -10.74
CA ASN A 182 -10.71 12.51 -11.51
C ASN A 182 -10.03 11.31 -12.23
N LYS A 183 -10.80 10.56 -13.00
CA LYS A 183 -10.27 9.43 -13.79
C LYS A 183 -9.51 9.88 -15.03
#